data_184f8fa65e8be2512a2ea067aadd8518
#
_entry.id   184f8fa65e8be2512a2ea067aadd8518
#
_cell.length_a   1.000
_cell.length_b   1.000
_cell.length_c   1.000
_cell.angle_alpha   90.00
_cell.angle_beta   90.00
_cell.angle_gamma   90.00
#
_symmetry.space_group_name_H-M   'P 1'
#
loop_
_entity.id
_entity.type
_entity.pdbx_description
1 polymer ?
#
loop_
_entity_poly.entity_id
_entity_poly.type
_entity_poly.pdbx_seq_one_letter_code
_entity_poly.pdbx_strand_id
1 'polypeptide(L)'
;MRNWLVLLCPCVLGAALHLWLRLRSPPPARASGAGPADQLALFPQWKSRHYDVVVGVLSARNNHELRNVIRSTWLKHLIQHPSLSQRVLVKFIIGAHGCAVPVEDREDPYSCRLLNITNPVLNQEIEAFSLPEDTSSGISEDRVVSVSFRVLYPIVITSLGVFYDANDVGFQRNITVKLYQAEQEEALFVARFSPPSCGVQVHKLWYKPVEQFILPESFEGTIVWESQDLQGLVSRNLHKVTVNDGGGVLRVITAGEGALPHEFMEGVEGVAGGFIYIIQEGDALLQNLHSRPRRLLDHRSNLHREDALLREESSVYDDIVFVDVVDTYRNVPAKLLNFYRWTVETTSFDLLLKTDDDCYIDLEAVFNRIAHKNLDGPNFWWGNLVLCSDRKGVRLNSGRTAVAPTRSSQLFLTLSFRLNWAVDRTGKWQELEYPSPAYPAFACGSGYVISRDIVHWLAGNAGRLKTYQGEDVSMGIWMAAIGPSRYQDGLWLCEKTCEPGMLSSPQYSPQELTQLWQLKERCGDPCRCEAAAGGF
;
A
#
# COMPACT_ATOMS: atom_id res chain seq x y z
N MET A 1 4.05 -39.22 -51.95
CA MET A 1 2.69 -39.11 -51.38
C MET A 1 2.48 -40.25 -50.35
N ARG A 2 3.15 -40.22 -49.22
CA ARG A 2 3.05 -41.35 -48.25
C ARG A 2 3.46 -40.96 -46.82
N ASN A 3 3.11 -39.75 -46.32
CA ASN A 3 3.40 -39.38 -44.95
C ASN A 3 2.36 -38.45 -44.29
N TRP A 4 1.11 -38.40 -44.81
CA TRP A 4 0.06 -37.52 -44.22
C TRP A 4 -1.04 -38.28 -43.46
N LEU A 5 -0.95 -39.60 -43.36
CA LEU A 5 -2.01 -40.44 -42.74
C LEU A 5 -1.73 -40.80 -41.26
N VAL A 6 -0.58 -40.46 -40.73
CA VAL A 6 -0.23 -40.86 -39.35
C VAL A 6 -0.52 -39.77 -38.27
N LEU A 7 -0.79 -38.52 -38.70
CA LEU A 7 -0.97 -37.38 -37.76
C LEU A 7 -2.45 -37.09 -37.37
N LEU A 8 -3.42 -37.76 -37.98
CA LEU A 8 -4.85 -37.54 -37.68
C LEU A 8 -5.45 -38.53 -36.66
N CYS A 9 -4.75 -39.60 -36.34
CA CYS A 9 -5.27 -40.68 -35.48
C CYS A 9 -5.42 -40.31 -34.00
N PRO A 10 -4.52 -39.53 -33.36
CA PRO A 10 -4.68 -39.21 -31.92
C PRO A 10 -5.79 -38.21 -31.62
N CYS A 11 -6.08 -37.28 -32.53
CA CYS A 11 -7.15 -36.29 -32.32
C CYS A 11 -8.55 -36.88 -32.43
N VAL A 12 -8.74 -37.82 -33.34
CA VAL A 12 -10.04 -38.52 -33.54
C VAL A 12 -10.31 -39.47 -32.38
N LEU A 13 -9.29 -40.18 -31.89
CA LEU A 13 -9.40 -41.05 -30.70
C LEU A 13 -9.66 -40.26 -29.43
N GLY A 14 -9.04 -39.07 -29.26
CA GLY A 14 -9.28 -38.19 -28.13
C GLY A 14 -10.71 -37.63 -28.11
N ALA A 15 -11.22 -37.20 -29.26
CA ALA A 15 -12.60 -36.72 -29.38
C ALA A 15 -13.64 -37.83 -29.15
N ALA A 16 -13.38 -39.04 -29.67
CA ALA A 16 -14.24 -40.19 -29.45
C ALA A 16 -14.26 -40.65 -27.98
N LEU A 17 -13.10 -40.63 -27.29
CA LEU A 17 -13.01 -40.95 -25.89
C LEU A 17 -13.72 -39.89 -25.01
N HIS A 18 -13.61 -38.62 -25.38
CA HIS A 18 -14.29 -37.53 -24.64
C HIS A 18 -15.82 -37.59 -24.82
N LEU A 19 -16.28 -37.95 -26.02
CA LEU A 19 -17.70 -38.16 -26.29
C LEU A 19 -18.23 -39.40 -25.60
N TRP A 20 -17.46 -40.51 -25.57
CA TRP A 20 -17.81 -41.76 -24.89
C TRP A 20 -17.86 -41.61 -23.38
N LEU A 21 -16.96 -40.83 -22.77
CA LEU A 21 -16.98 -40.47 -21.33
C LEU A 21 -18.19 -39.59 -20.97
N ARG A 22 -18.61 -38.68 -21.86
CA ARG A 22 -19.83 -37.87 -21.65
C ARG A 22 -21.12 -38.66 -21.75
N LEU A 23 -21.14 -39.71 -22.57
CA LEU A 23 -22.31 -40.57 -22.76
C LEU A 23 -22.47 -41.63 -21.67
N ARG A 24 -21.44 -41.87 -20.80
CA ARG A 24 -21.47 -42.80 -19.70
C ARG A 24 -21.66 -42.17 -18.31
N SER A 25 -21.76 -40.85 -18.23
CA SER A 25 -22.15 -40.21 -16.98
C SER A 25 -23.62 -40.56 -16.70
N PRO A 26 -23.97 -41.15 -15.57
CA PRO A 26 -25.36 -41.36 -15.21
C PRO A 26 -26.05 -40.00 -15.15
N PRO A 27 -27.32 -39.89 -15.60
CA PRO A 27 -28.06 -38.66 -15.48
C PRO A 27 -28.10 -38.28 -13.99
N PRO A 28 -27.95 -36.96 -13.67
CA PRO A 28 -28.06 -36.55 -12.27
C PRO A 28 -29.39 -37.00 -11.74
N ALA A 29 -29.37 -37.64 -10.56
CA ALA A 29 -30.57 -38.10 -9.88
C ALA A 29 -31.54 -36.93 -9.82
N ARG A 30 -32.75 -37.08 -10.38
CA ARG A 30 -33.84 -36.12 -10.23
C ARG A 30 -34.08 -35.96 -8.74
N ALA A 31 -33.62 -34.86 -8.17
CA ALA A 31 -34.10 -34.38 -6.90
C ALA A 31 -35.62 -34.18 -7.03
N SER A 32 -36.38 -34.86 -6.24
CA SER A 32 -37.83 -34.73 -6.11
C SER A 32 -38.18 -33.27 -5.95
N GLY A 33 -39.05 -32.75 -6.82
CA GLY A 33 -39.31 -31.35 -7.01
C GLY A 33 -39.78 -30.63 -5.74
N ALA A 34 -38.99 -29.66 -5.35
CA ALA A 34 -39.50 -28.46 -4.72
C ALA A 34 -39.96 -27.54 -5.88
N GLY A 35 -41.20 -27.05 -5.81
CA GLY A 35 -41.79 -26.19 -6.84
C GLY A 35 -41.09 -24.85 -6.93
N PRO A 36 -41.34 -24.05 -7.99
CA PRO A 36 -40.68 -22.75 -8.20
C PRO A 36 -40.82 -21.76 -7.04
N ALA A 37 -41.80 -21.94 -6.15
CA ALA A 37 -42.00 -21.12 -4.96
C ALA A 37 -41.01 -21.41 -3.83
N ASP A 38 -40.49 -22.62 -3.72
CA ASP A 38 -39.55 -23.01 -2.66
C ASP A 38 -38.09 -22.64 -3.00
N GLN A 39 -37.74 -22.43 -4.28
CA GLN A 39 -36.41 -21.99 -4.67
C GLN A 39 -36.22 -20.47 -4.43
N LEU A 40 -37.29 -19.66 -4.43
CA LEU A 40 -37.23 -18.24 -4.09
C LEU A 40 -36.94 -17.98 -2.60
N ALA A 41 -37.28 -18.94 -1.71
CA ALA A 41 -37.01 -18.84 -0.28
C ALA A 41 -35.53 -19.06 0.10
N LEU A 42 -34.69 -19.57 -0.82
CA LEU A 42 -33.26 -19.82 -0.60
C LEU A 42 -32.36 -18.64 -0.94
N PHE A 43 -32.87 -17.60 -1.61
CA PHE A 43 -32.09 -16.39 -1.89
C PHE A 43 -32.27 -15.37 -0.77
N PRO A 44 -31.17 -14.81 -0.22
CA PRO A 44 -31.28 -13.73 0.74
C PRO A 44 -32.17 -12.60 0.19
N GLN A 45 -33.14 -12.14 0.99
CA GLN A 45 -34.12 -11.13 0.55
C GLN A 45 -33.48 -9.84 0.03
N TRP A 46 -32.24 -9.53 0.48
CA TRP A 46 -31.51 -8.35 0.03
C TRP A 46 -31.06 -8.42 -1.44
N LYS A 47 -30.90 -9.60 -2.04
CA LYS A 47 -30.47 -9.74 -3.46
C LYS A 47 -31.50 -9.29 -4.48
N SER A 48 -32.77 -9.25 -4.13
CA SER A 48 -33.86 -8.89 -5.05
C SER A 48 -34.30 -7.44 -4.93
N ARG A 49 -33.71 -6.66 -4.04
CA ARG A 49 -34.05 -5.26 -3.80
C ARG A 49 -33.15 -4.30 -4.57
N HIS A 50 -33.72 -3.16 -4.93
CA HIS A 50 -32.96 -1.98 -5.33
C HIS A 50 -32.65 -1.13 -4.10
N TYR A 51 -31.40 -0.63 -4.00
CA TYR A 51 -30.94 0.22 -2.91
C TYR A 51 -30.53 1.59 -3.46
N ASP A 52 -30.89 2.65 -2.78
CA ASP A 52 -30.38 3.98 -3.11
C ASP A 52 -28.87 4.04 -2.87
N VAL A 53 -28.43 3.46 -1.75
CA VAL A 53 -27.00 3.44 -1.40
C VAL A 53 -26.57 2.06 -0.88
N VAL A 54 -25.47 1.56 -1.42
CA VAL A 54 -24.70 0.45 -0.83
C VAL A 54 -23.55 1.05 -0.05
N VAL A 55 -23.45 0.72 1.24
CA VAL A 55 -22.36 1.12 2.12
C VAL A 55 -21.39 -0.06 2.28
N GLY A 56 -20.17 0.11 1.78
CA GLY A 56 -19.08 -0.81 1.98
C GLY A 56 -18.15 -0.35 3.09
N VAL A 57 -18.07 -1.13 4.17
CA VAL A 57 -17.18 -0.86 5.31
C VAL A 57 -15.95 -1.76 5.19
N LEU A 58 -14.79 -1.20 4.88
CA LEU A 58 -13.54 -1.96 4.88
C LEU A 58 -13.19 -2.37 6.32
N SER A 59 -13.06 -3.67 6.55
CA SER A 59 -12.79 -4.22 7.88
C SER A 59 -11.73 -5.31 7.80
N ALA A 60 -10.84 -5.38 8.78
CA ALA A 60 -9.90 -6.47 8.90
C ALA A 60 -10.55 -7.69 9.56
N ARG A 61 -9.97 -8.88 9.29
CA ARG A 61 -10.49 -10.16 9.80
C ARG A 61 -10.67 -10.18 11.31
N ASN A 62 -9.72 -9.59 12.04
CA ASN A 62 -9.69 -9.55 13.50
C ASN A 62 -10.44 -8.37 14.14
N ASN A 63 -11.06 -7.48 13.37
CA ASN A 63 -11.73 -6.27 13.87
C ASN A 63 -13.18 -6.54 14.35
N HIS A 64 -13.41 -7.64 15.06
CA HIS A 64 -14.74 -8.00 15.59
C HIS A 64 -15.35 -6.91 16.47
N GLU A 65 -14.54 -6.29 17.32
CA GLU A 65 -15.03 -5.23 18.22
C GLU A 65 -15.54 -4.02 17.47
N LEU A 66 -14.79 -3.54 16.45
CA LEU A 66 -15.21 -2.42 15.61
C LEU A 66 -16.51 -2.73 14.88
N ARG A 67 -16.63 -3.91 14.26
CA ARG A 67 -17.88 -4.34 13.61
C ARG A 67 -19.04 -4.40 14.60
N ASN A 68 -18.83 -4.89 15.81
CA ASN A 68 -19.86 -4.95 16.84
C ASN A 68 -20.29 -3.56 17.33
N VAL A 69 -19.36 -2.63 17.45
CA VAL A 69 -19.68 -1.23 17.76
C VAL A 69 -20.52 -0.62 16.64
N ILE A 70 -20.15 -0.81 15.39
CA ILE A 70 -20.94 -0.33 14.25
C ILE A 70 -22.35 -0.92 14.27
N ARG A 71 -22.50 -2.23 14.50
CA ARG A 71 -23.80 -2.90 14.59
C ARG A 71 -24.65 -2.38 15.73
N SER A 72 -24.05 -2.03 16.85
CA SER A 72 -24.75 -1.53 18.03
C SER A 72 -25.02 -0.01 18.04
N THR A 73 -24.42 0.71 17.12
CA THR A 73 -24.50 2.17 17.01
C THR A 73 -25.26 2.58 15.72
N TRP A 74 -24.59 3.19 14.77
CA TRP A 74 -25.24 3.79 13.60
C TRP A 74 -25.95 2.77 12.70
N LEU A 75 -25.49 1.52 12.62
CA LEU A 75 -26.16 0.47 11.85
C LEU A 75 -27.49 0.09 12.51
N LYS A 76 -27.54 -0.04 13.84
CA LYS A 76 -28.78 -0.27 14.58
C LYS A 76 -29.77 0.87 14.35
N HIS A 77 -29.32 2.12 14.45
CA HIS A 77 -30.13 3.29 14.17
C HIS A 77 -30.69 3.27 12.73
N LEU A 78 -29.85 2.99 11.74
CA LEU A 78 -30.25 2.84 10.34
C LEU A 78 -31.35 1.79 10.17
N ILE A 79 -31.18 0.60 10.75
CA ILE A 79 -32.15 -0.49 10.64
C ILE A 79 -33.49 -0.10 11.29
N GLN A 80 -33.45 0.64 12.38
CA GLN A 80 -34.64 1.10 13.08
C GLN A 80 -35.34 2.29 12.40
N HIS A 81 -34.65 2.99 11.47
CA HIS A 81 -35.20 4.16 10.79
C HIS A 81 -36.12 3.74 9.62
N PRO A 82 -37.42 3.98 9.68
CA PRO A 82 -38.42 3.43 8.73
C PRO A 82 -38.13 3.78 7.27
N SER A 83 -37.63 4.99 6.99
CA SER A 83 -37.36 5.47 5.63
C SER A 83 -36.00 5.04 5.08
N LEU A 84 -35.05 4.63 5.91
CA LEU A 84 -33.68 4.29 5.50
C LEU A 84 -33.42 2.78 5.45
N SER A 85 -34.06 2.02 6.34
CA SER A 85 -33.82 0.56 6.50
C SER A 85 -34.04 -0.27 5.23
N GLN A 86 -34.88 0.21 4.31
CA GLN A 86 -35.16 -0.49 3.05
C GLN A 86 -34.38 0.07 1.86
N ARG A 87 -33.75 1.24 2.00
CA ARG A 87 -33.07 1.98 0.94
C ARG A 87 -31.55 1.84 0.99
N VAL A 88 -31.01 1.31 2.10
CA VAL A 88 -29.58 1.22 2.35
C VAL A 88 -29.17 -0.22 2.63
N LEU A 89 -28.15 -0.68 1.94
CA LEU A 89 -27.49 -1.96 2.23
C LEU A 89 -26.11 -1.69 2.81
N VAL A 90 -25.84 -2.22 4.00
CA VAL A 90 -24.51 -2.12 4.64
C VAL A 90 -23.83 -3.49 4.63
N LYS A 91 -22.58 -3.55 4.19
CA LYS A 91 -21.77 -4.76 4.20
C LYS A 91 -20.34 -4.46 4.67
N PHE A 92 -19.83 -5.31 5.56
CA PHE A 92 -18.42 -5.35 5.92
C PHE A 92 -17.64 -6.12 4.87
N ILE A 93 -16.54 -5.55 4.39
CA ILE A 93 -15.70 -6.14 3.36
C ILE A 93 -14.46 -6.75 4.01
N ILE A 94 -14.32 -8.06 3.94
CA ILE A 94 -13.23 -8.81 4.57
C ILE A 94 -12.54 -9.67 3.53
N GLY A 95 -11.19 -9.76 3.57
CA GLY A 95 -10.45 -10.71 2.75
C GLY A 95 -10.76 -12.15 3.17
N ALA A 96 -11.05 -13.01 2.19
CA ALA A 96 -11.41 -14.41 2.43
C ALA A 96 -10.27 -15.21 3.07
N HIS A 97 -9.02 -14.79 2.84
CA HIS A 97 -7.83 -15.50 3.29
C HIS A 97 -7.05 -14.70 4.32
N GLY A 98 -6.72 -15.30 5.45
CA GLY A 98 -5.73 -14.76 6.39
C GLY A 98 -4.31 -14.92 5.83
N CYS A 99 -3.40 -14.04 6.23
CA CYS A 99 -1.99 -14.19 5.87
C CYS A 99 -1.37 -15.39 6.59
N ALA A 100 -0.84 -16.35 5.84
CA ALA A 100 -0.23 -17.57 6.41
C ALA A 100 1.12 -17.32 7.12
N VAL A 101 1.68 -16.11 6.99
CA VAL A 101 2.95 -15.70 7.58
C VAL A 101 2.67 -14.81 8.80
N PRO A 102 3.12 -15.17 10.02
CA PRO A 102 3.02 -14.30 11.19
C PRO A 102 3.81 -12.99 10.97
N VAL A 103 3.41 -11.92 11.63
CA VAL A 103 3.95 -10.56 11.38
C VAL A 103 5.46 -10.50 11.57
N GLU A 104 5.98 -11.18 12.59
CA GLU A 104 7.41 -11.27 12.93
C GLU A 104 8.28 -12.04 11.93
N ASP A 105 7.65 -12.78 11.03
CA ASP A 105 8.33 -13.53 9.97
C ASP A 105 8.13 -12.91 8.57
N ARG A 106 7.53 -11.72 8.47
CA ARG A 106 7.29 -11.04 7.19
C ARG A 106 8.45 -10.14 6.82
N GLU A 107 8.73 -10.03 5.53
CA GLU A 107 9.66 -9.05 4.95
C GLU A 107 9.17 -7.61 5.13
N ASP A 108 7.85 -7.42 5.11
CA ASP A 108 7.15 -6.16 5.32
C ASP A 108 5.91 -6.47 6.17
N PRO A 109 5.74 -5.88 7.36
CA PRO A 109 4.63 -6.18 8.25
C PRO A 109 3.25 -5.95 7.63
N TYR A 110 3.18 -5.11 6.60
CA TYR A 110 1.96 -4.77 5.88
C TYR A 110 1.61 -5.72 4.72
N SER A 111 2.53 -6.60 4.33
CA SER A 111 2.36 -7.62 3.27
C SER A 111 2.25 -9.03 3.86
N CYS A 112 2.12 -10.05 3.01
CA CYS A 112 2.16 -11.46 3.41
C CYS A 112 3.38 -12.18 2.81
N ARG A 113 4.48 -11.45 2.59
CA ARG A 113 5.70 -12.05 2.06
C ARG A 113 6.57 -12.52 3.21
N LEU A 114 6.97 -13.80 3.15
CA LEU A 114 7.90 -14.38 4.12
C LEU A 114 9.27 -13.72 3.98
N LEU A 115 9.87 -13.31 5.10
CA LEU A 115 11.26 -12.89 5.17
C LEU A 115 12.16 -14.09 4.88
N ASN A 116 12.73 -14.12 3.67
CA ASN A 116 13.53 -15.25 3.19
C ASN A 116 15.02 -15.07 3.55
N ILE A 117 15.35 -15.27 4.82
CA ILE A 117 16.74 -15.35 5.27
C ILE A 117 17.14 -16.82 5.31
N THR A 118 18.18 -17.18 4.55
CA THR A 118 18.72 -18.52 4.44
C THR A 118 20.23 -18.49 4.61
N ASN A 119 20.77 -19.33 5.52
CA ASN A 119 22.21 -19.43 5.77
C ASN A 119 22.90 -18.07 6.00
N PRO A 120 22.47 -17.29 7.01
CA PRO A 120 23.07 -15.98 7.26
C PRO A 120 24.55 -16.11 7.61
N VAL A 121 25.35 -15.17 7.08
CA VAL A 121 26.79 -15.10 7.36
C VAL A 121 26.99 -14.35 8.66
N LEU A 122 27.29 -15.07 9.75
CA LEU A 122 27.38 -14.50 11.10
C LEU A 122 28.80 -14.24 11.51
N ASN A 123 29.01 -13.21 12.36
CA ASN A 123 30.27 -12.87 13.00
C ASN A 123 31.42 -12.65 12.02
N GLN A 124 31.14 -12.23 10.80
CA GLN A 124 32.10 -11.92 9.75
C GLN A 124 31.74 -10.63 9.06
N GLU A 125 32.75 -9.93 8.57
CA GLU A 125 32.56 -8.80 7.66
C GLU A 125 32.17 -9.30 6.28
N ILE A 126 31.16 -8.65 5.69
CA ILE A 126 30.59 -8.98 4.39
C ILE A 126 30.79 -7.79 3.47
N GLU A 127 31.42 -8.00 2.33
CA GLU A 127 31.44 -7.02 1.23
C GLU A 127 30.11 -7.07 0.49
N ALA A 128 29.36 -5.97 0.49
CA ALA A 128 28.03 -5.94 -0.10
C ALA A 128 28.03 -6.10 -1.63
N PHE A 129 29.04 -5.55 -2.31
CA PHE A 129 29.15 -5.60 -3.77
C PHE A 129 30.54 -6.07 -4.22
N SER A 130 30.56 -6.99 -5.19
CA SER A 130 31.79 -7.40 -5.86
C SER A 130 31.60 -7.45 -7.37
N LEU A 131 32.67 -7.10 -8.12
CA LEU A 131 32.67 -7.21 -9.57
C LEU A 131 33.32 -8.55 -9.98
N PRO A 132 32.75 -9.24 -10.99
CA PRO A 132 33.42 -10.40 -11.60
C PRO A 132 34.80 -10.05 -12.16
N GLU A 133 35.68 -11.04 -12.26
CA GLU A 133 37.05 -10.83 -12.70
C GLU A 133 37.19 -10.28 -14.13
N ASP A 134 36.20 -10.57 -15.00
CA ASP A 134 36.25 -10.23 -16.43
C ASP A 134 35.44 -8.97 -16.81
N THR A 135 35.06 -8.14 -15.85
CA THR A 135 34.35 -6.90 -16.17
C THR A 135 35.32 -5.84 -16.66
N SER A 136 35.39 -5.67 -17.99
CA SER A 136 35.85 -4.42 -18.57
C SER A 136 34.84 -3.32 -18.23
N SER A 137 35.21 -2.40 -17.35
CA SER A 137 34.43 -1.21 -17.03
C SER A 137 34.21 -0.41 -18.29
N GLY A 138 32.93 -0.18 -18.64
CA GLY A 138 32.58 0.69 -19.76
C GLY A 138 33.03 2.13 -19.49
N ILE A 139 33.36 2.85 -20.54
CA ILE A 139 33.62 4.30 -20.46
C ILE A 139 32.32 4.96 -19.97
N SER A 140 32.34 5.56 -18.79
CA SER A 140 31.23 6.34 -18.25
C SER A 140 31.67 7.79 -18.06
N GLU A 141 30.88 8.73 -18.60
CA GLU A 141 31.06 10.16 -18.39
C GLU A 141 30.33 10.67 -17.14
N ASP A 142 29.69 9.76 -16.38
CA ASP A 142 28.91 10.13 -15.23
C ASP A 142 29.77 10.62 -14.08
N ARG A 143 29.31 11.67 -13.44
CA ARG A 143 29.95 12.27 -12.26
C ARG A 143 29.34 11.80 -10.95
N VAL A 144 28.12 11.29 -11.01
CA VAL A 144 27.34 10.84 -9.85
C VAL A 144 26.69 9.50 -10.19
N VAL A 145 26.96 8.50 -9.38
CA VAL A 145 26.40 7.16 -9.49
C VAL A 145 25.84 6.74 -8.14
N SER A 146 24.73 6.05 -8.14
CA SER A 146 24.05 5.65 -6.90
C SER A 146 23.39 4.29 -6.99
N VAL A 147 23.24 3.65 -5.84
CA VAL A 147 22.46 2.43 -5.64
C VAL A 147 21.68 2.51 -4.36
N SER A 148 20.41 2.09 -4.41
CA SER A 148 19.55 2.02 -3.24
C SER A 148 19.44 0.58 -2.74
N PHE A 149 19.31 0.43 -1.42
CA PHE A 149 19.14 -0.86 -0.77
C PHE A 149 18.20 -0.78 0.42
N ARG A 150 17.63 -1.94 0.78
CA ARG A 150 16.82 -2.12 1.98
C ARG A 150 17.45 -3.13 2.90
N VAL A 151 17.40 -2.83 4.20
CA VAL A 151 17.82 -3.73 5.27
C VAL A 151 16.61 -4.55 5.72
N LEU A 152 16.69 -5.86 5.62
CA LEU A 152 15.63 -6.80 6.01
C LEU A 152 15.85 -7.39 7.41
N TYR A 153 17.07 -7.32 7.93
CA TYR A 153 17.45 -7.61 9.31
C TYR A 153 18.58 -6.66 9.72
N PRO A 154 18.62 -6.18 10.97
CA PRO A 154 19.58 -5.15 11.38
C PRO A 154 21.05 -5.51 11.06
N ILE A 155 21.74 -4.57 10.43
CA ILE A 155 23.16 -4.66 10.09
C ILE A 155 23.94 -3.47 10.64
N VAL A 156 25.25 -3.62 10.76
CA VAL A 156 26.16 -2.52 11.09
C VAL A 156 27.09 -2.30 9.91
N ILE A 157 27.10 -1.11 9.33
CA ILE A 157 28.08 -0.72 8.32
C ILE A 157 29.38 -0.36 9.05
N THR A 158 30.51 -0.95 8.61
CA THR A 158 31.84 -0.73 9.17
C THR A 158 32.72 0.10 8.25
N SER A 159 32.51 0.03 6.92
CA SER A 159 33.35 0.71 5.94
C SER A 159 32.57 1.04 4.66
N LEU A 160 32.91 2.18 4.03
CA LEU A 160 32.49 2.53 2.66
C LEU A 160 33.68 2.35 1.71
N GLY A 161 33.39 1.96 0.47
CA GLY A 161 34.38 1.59 -0.51
C GLY A 161 34.19 2.13 -1.91
N VAL A 162 35.30 2.19 -2.67
CA VAL A 162 35.34 2.52 -4.09
C VAL A 162 36.04 1.43 -4.87
N PHE A 163 35.64 1.15 -6.10
CA PHE A 163 36.30 0.18 -6.95
C PHE A 163 37.71 0.63 -7.32
N TYR A 164 38.57 -0.34 -7.55
CA TYR A 164 39.93 -0.16 -7.98
C TYR A 164 40.03 -0.36 -9.50
N ASP A 165 40.66 0.61 -10.19
CA ASP A 165 41.01 0.42 -11.59
C ASP A 165 42.39 -0.28 -11.66
N ALA A 166 42.41 -1.49 -12.22
CA ALA A 166 43.62 -2.27 -12.37
C ALA A 166 44.68 -1.63 -13.30
N ASN A 167 44.27 -0.62 -14.09
CA ASN A 167 45.17 0.13 -14.95
C ASN A 167 45.86 1.28 -14.21
N ASP A 168 45.39 1.66 -13.02
CA ASP A 168 45.97 2.73 -12.22
C ASP A 168 47.11 2.19 -11.36
N VAL A 169 48.21 2.93 -11.32
CA VAL A 169 49.33 2.67 -10.37
C VAL A 169 48.97 3.31 -9.03
N GLY A 170 48.28 2.55 -8.19
CA GLY A 170 47.73 3.05 -6.93
C GLY A 170 46.45 3.85 -7.12
N PHE A 171 45.95 4.46 -6.03
CA PHE A 171 44.73 5.25 -6.08
C PHE A 171 45.00 6.69 -6.57
N GLN A 172 44.47 7.09 -7.71
CA GLN A 172 44.79 8.34 -8.38
C GLN A 172 43.63 9.38 -8.38
N ARG A 173 42.46 9.05 -7.79
CA ARG A 173 41.22 9.81 -7.96
C ARG A 173 40.76 10.50 -6.68
N ASN A 174 39.90 11.49 -6.83
CA ASN A 174 39.19 12.12 -5.71
C ASN A 174 37.72 11.71 -5.82
N ILE A 175 37.27 10.83 -4.90
CA ILE A 175 35.91 10.30 -4.87
C ILE A 175 35.31 10.55 -3.51
N THR A 176 34.10 11.06 -3.48
CA THR A 176 33.29 11.17 -2.26
C THR A 176 32.20 10.12 -2.30
N VAL A 177 32.13 9.31 -1.24
CA VAL A 177 31.08 8.31 -1.04
C VAL A 177 30.19 8.77 0.09
N LYS A 178 28.90 8.82 -0.14
CA LYS A 178 27.90 9.26 0.83
C LYS A 178 26.82 8.18 1.00
N LEU A 179 26.39 7.96 2.24
CA LEU A 179 25.21 7.16 2.53
C LEU A 179 24.09 8.08 3.00
N TYR A 180 22.96 8.02 2.34
CA TYR A 180 21.74 8.72 2.70
C TYR A 180 20.70 7.73 3.22
N GLN A 181 19.91 8.15 4.19
CA GLN A 181 18.63 7.50 4.47
C GLN A 181 17.59 8.03 3.50
N ALA A 182 16.65 7.17 3.08
CA ALA A 182 15.54 7.59 2.22
C ALA A 182 14.81 8.80 2.81
N GLU A 183 14.45 9.76 1.96
CA GLU A 183 13.77 11.03 2.30
C GLU A 183 14.57 12.02 3.14
N GLN A 184 15.84 11.75 3.46
CA GLN A 184 16.70 12.69 4.16
C GLN A 184 17.66 13.38 3.19
N GLU A 185 17.82 14.70 3.34
CA GLU A 185 18.73 15.52 2.53
C GLU A 185 20.19 15.46 3.05
N GLU A 186 20.36 15.16 4.33
CA GLU A 186 21.69 15.07 4.93
C GLU A 186 22.23 13.63 4.88
N ALA A 187 23.49 13.50 4.45
CA ALA A 187 24.16 12.20 4.45
C ALA A 187 24.46 11.72 5.88
N LEU A 188 24.10 10.47 6.17
CA LEU A 188 24.47 9.81 7.43
C LEU A 188 25.97 9.64 7.55
N PHE A 189 26.63 9.27 6.45
CA PHE A 189 28.08 9.06 6.38
C PHE A 189 28.66 9.69 5.13
N VAL A 190 29.90 10.18 5.26
CA VAL A 190 30.69 10.71 4.15
C VAL A 190 32.10 10.19 4.25
N ALA A 191 32.54 9.43 3.26
CA ALA A 191 33.92 8.99 3.11
C ALA A 191 34.55 9.68 1.89
N ARG A 192 35.71 10.34 2.07
CA ARG A 192 36.43 11.01 0.99
C ARG A 192 37.70 10.24 0.68
N PHE A 193 37.86 9.81 -0.56
CA PHE A 193 39.02 9.10 -1.09
C PHE A 193 39.86 10.05 -1.93
N SER A 194 41.16 10.01 -1.75
CA SER A 194 42.13 10.81 -2.51
C SER A 194 43.50 10.07 -2.57
N PRO A 195 44.38 10.40 -3.50
CA PRO A 195 45.70 9.73 -3.58
C PRO A 195 46.48 9.68 -2.25
N PRO A 196 46.55 10.77 -1.46
CA PRO A 196 47.22 10.71 -0.16
C PRO A 196 46.38 10.05 0.94
N SER A 197 45.09 9.77 0.71
CA SER A 197 44.16 9.21 1.68
C SER A 197 43.19 8.25 0.99
N CYS A 198 43.71 7.10 0.52
CA CYS A 198 42.93 6.13 -0.25
C CYS A 198 42.25 5.05 0.62
N GLY A 199 42.67 4.89 1.89
CA GLY A 199 42.15 3.83 2.77
C GLY A 199 42.93 2.52 2.66
N VAL A 200 42.25 1.40 2.93
CA VAL A 200 42.80 0.06 2.88
C VAL A 200 42.26 -0.68 1.67
N GLN A 201 43.14 -1.29 0.89
CA GLN A 201 42.76 -2.12 -0.24
C GLN A 201 42.36 -3.52 0.24
N VAL A 202 41.15 -3.94 -0.09
CA VAL A 202 40.65 -5.29 0.09
C VAL A 202 40.10 -5.76 -1.26
N HIS A 203 40.62 -6.86 -1.79
CA HIS A 203 40.29 -7.35 -3.13
C HIS A 203 40.40 -6.25 -4.21
N LYS A 204 39.28 -5.93 -4.87
CA LYS A 204 39.18 -4.91 -5.94
C LYS A 204 38.64 -3.56 -5.46
N LEU A 205 38.55 -3.32 -4.15
CA LEU A 205 38.04 -2.11 -3.56
C LEU A 205 39.04 -1.46 -2.61
N TRP A 206 38.96 -0.13 -2.53
CA TRP A 206 39.57 0.65 -1.48
C TRP A 206 38.52 1.00 -0.45
N TYR A 207 38.74 0.67 0.83
CA TYR A 207 37.80 0.89 1.91
C TYR A 207 38.31 1.90 2.92
N LYS A 208 37.36 2.71 3.43
CA LYS A 208 37.55 3.58 4.59
C LYS A 208 36.57 3.21 5.68
N PRO A 209 37.05 3.03 6.92
CA PRO A 209 36.17 2.82 8.05
C PRO A 209 35.29 4.04 8.27
N VAL A 210 34.04 3.80 8.66
CA VAL A 210 33.08 4.79 9.12
C VAL A 210 32.74 4.52 10.57
N GLU A 211 32.15 5.50 11.25
CA GLU A 211 31.60 5.28 12.58
C GLU A 211 30.55 4.17 12.52
N GLN A 212 30.67 3.17 13.40
CA GLN A 212 29.77 2.03 13.40
C GLN A 212 28.36 2.49 13.79
N PHE A 213 27.42 2.23 12.92
CA PHE A 213 26.04 2.60 13.08
C PHE A 213 25.13 1.43 12.72
N ILE A 214 24.12 1.18 13.57
CA ILE A 214 23.14 0.13 13.32
C ILE A 214 22.11 0.65 12.34
N LEU A 215 21.99 -0.01 11.20
CA LEU A 215 20.87 0.18 10.29
C LEU A 215 19.74 -0.79 10.69
N PRO A 216 18.61 -0.30 11.17
CA PRO A 216 17.52 -1.13 11.66
C PRO A 216 16.81 -1.87 10.51
N GLU A 217 15.97 -2.83 10.87
CA GLU A 217 15.03 -3.45 9.95
C GLU A 217 14.17 -2.40 9.22
N SER A 218 13.89 -2.65 7.95
CA SER A 218 13.17 -1.73 7.05
C SER A 218 13.91 -0.42 6.76
N PHE A 219 15.18 -0.28 7.13
CA PHE A 219 15.98 0.87 6.71
C PHE A 219 16.17 0.85 5.19
N GLU A 220 15.89 1.98 4.56
CA GLU A 220 16.20 2.21 3.15
C GLU A 220 17.31 3.24 3.04
N GLY A 221 18.38 2.84 2.37
CA GLY A 221 19.53 3.68 2.16
C GLY A 221 19.92 3.80 0.70
N THR A 222 20.53 4.94 0.36
CA THR A 222 21.13 5.17 -0.95
C THR A 222 22.59 5.52 -0.77
N ILE A 223 23.47 4.74 -1.41
CA ILE A 223 24.89 5.07 -1.50
C ILE A 223 25.14 5.81 -2.79
N VAL A 224 25.85 6.92 -2.68
CA VAL A 224 26.17 7.81 -3.78
C VAL A 224 27.67 7.96 -3.88
N TRP A 225 28.23 7.76 -5.07
CA TRP A 225 29.61 8.02 -5.44
C TRP A 225 29.66 9.26 -6.31
N GLU A 226 30.40 10.27 -5.88
CA GLU A 226 30.61 11.54 -6.59
C GLU A 226 32.07 11.74 -6.94
N SER A 227 32.38 12.05 -8.19
CA SER A 227 33.70 12.44 -8.65
C SER A 227 33.61 13.18 -9.97
N GLN A 228 34.63 13.99 -10.27
CA GLN A 228 34.81 14.54 -11.62
C GLN A 228 35.27 13.49 -12.62
N ASP A 229 35.82 12.38 -12.13
CA ASP A 229 36.34 11.27 -12.94
C ASP A 229 35.98 9.92 -12.27
N LEU A 230 34.88 9.33 -12.70
CA LEU A 230 34.45 7.95 -12.37
C LEU A 230 34.71 6.98 -13.54
N GLN A 231 35.46 7.42 -14.57
CA GLN A 231 35.72 6.64 -15.76
C GLN A 231 36.43 5.32 -15.39
N GLY A 232 35.92 4.21 -15.90
CA GLY A 232 36.49 2.90 -15.62
C GLY A 232 36.06 2.25 -14.29
N LEU A 233 35.37 2.96 -13.38
CA LEU A 233 35.00 2.46 -12.05
C LEU A 233 33.52 2.12 -11.93
N VAL A 234 32.70 2.52 -12.91
CA VAL A 234 31.24 2.39 -12.81
C VAL A 234 30.74 1.14 -13.49
N SER A 235 29.91 0.36 -12.79
CA SER A 235 29.07 -0.67 -13.39
C SER A 235 27.62 -0.21 -13.40
N ARG A 236 27.07 0.06 -14.59
CA ARG A 236 25.63 0.38 -14.80
C ARG A 236 24.76 -0.86 -14.90
N ASN A 237 25.38 -2.01 -15.14
CA ASN A 237 24.66 -3.26 -15.23
C ASN A 237 24.68 -3.97 -13.88
N LEU A 238 23.71 -3.70 -13.03
CA LEU A 238 23.58 -4.30 -11.71
C LEU A 238 23.45 -5.83 -11.77
N HIS A 239 23.00 -6.40 -12.90
CA HIS A 239 22.97 -7.86 -13.09
C HIS A 239 24.38 -8.49 -13.21
N LYS A 240 25.40 -7.69 -13.51
CA LYS A 240 26.81 -8.13 -13.54
C LYS A 240 27.53 -7.94 -12.20
N VAL A 241 26.92 -7.25 -11.27
CA VAL A 241 27.46 -7.04 -9.92
C VAL A 241 26.99 -8.18 -9.04
N THR A 242 27.91 -8.85 -8.38
CA THR A 242 27.56 -9.84 -7.36
C THR A 242 27.16 -9.09 -6.10
N VAL A 243 25.92 -9.26 -5.69
CA VAL A 243 25.40 -8.73 -4.42
C VAL A 243 25.55 -9.80 -3.35
N ASN A 244 26.31 -9.49 -2.31
CA ASN A 244 26.42 -10.31 -1.11
C ASN A 244 25.38 -9.83 -0.10
N ASP A 245 24.23 -10.47 -0.10
CA ASP A 245 23.06 -10.09 0.70
C ASP A 245 23.08 -10.65 2.14
N GLY A 246 24.19 -11.30 2.54
CA GLY A 246 24.34 -11.88 3.88
C GLY A 246 23.41 -13.06 4.17
N GLY A 247 22.86 -13.69 3.12
CA GLY A 247 21.85 -14.75 3.23
C GLY A 247 20.43 -14.22 3.26
N GLY A 248 20.20 -13.02 2.72
CA GLY A 248 18.90 -12.39 2.60
C GLY A 248 18.62 -11.29 3.63
N VAL A 249 19.63 -10.73 4.29
CA VAL A 249 19.47 -9.60 5.23
C VAL A 249 19.53 -8.24 4.53
N LEU A 250 20.02 -8.21 3.30
CA LEU A 250 20.14 -7.01 2.46
C LEU A 250 19.47 -7.23 1.11
N ARG A 251 18.76 -6.24 0.62
CA ARG A 251 18.15 -6.25 -0.71
C ARG A 251 18.50 -4.99 -1.48
N VAL A 252 19.03 -5.13 -2.68
CA VAL A 252 19.22 -4.01 -3.59
C VAL A 252 17.90 -3.64 -4.23
N ILE A 253 17.62 -2.35 -4.27
CA ILE A 253 16.43 -1.75 -4.90
C ILE A 253 16.89 -1.18 -6.24
N THR A 254 16.28 -1.63 -7.34
CA THR A 254 16.60 -1.16 -8.69
C THR A 254 15.80 0.11 -9.07
N ALA A 255 16.25 0.82 -10.11
CA ALA A 255 15.58 2.03 -10.59
C ALA A 255 14.11 1.76 -10.92
N GLY A 256 13.23 2.61 -10.38
CA GLY A 256 11.78 2.43 -10.44
C GLY A 256 11.18 1.84 -9.17
N GLU A 257 11.98 1.22 -8.30
CA GLU A 257 11.56 0.73 -6.99
C GLU A 257 12.01 1.63 -5.82
N GLY A 258 12.98 2.53 -6.06
CA GLY A 258 13.51 3.46 -5.05
C GLY A 258 13.59 4.91 -5.58
N ALA A 259 13.55 5.88 -4.67
CA ALA A 259 13.74 7.29 -5.00
C ALA A 259 15.18 7.70 -4.67
N LEU A 260 15.86 8.31 -5.63
CA LEU A 260 17.08 9.06 -5.34
C LEU A 260 16.75 10.27 -4.46
N PRO A 261 17.61 10.66 -3.51
CA PRO A 261 17.50 11.94 -2.83
C PRO A 261 17.38 13.08 -3.85
N HIS A 262 16.60 14.10 -3.56
CA HIS A 262 16.30 15.21 -4.49
C HIS A 262 17.54 15.92 -5.06
N GLU A 263 18.67 15.91 -4.32
CA GLU A 263 19.94 16.49 -4.76
C GLU A 263 20.59 15.77 -5.95
N PHE A 264 20.19 14.53 -6.25
CA PHE A 264 20.82 13.66 -7.26
C PHE A 264 19.94 13.38 -8.47
N MET A 265 19.05 14.29 -8.84
CA MET A 265 18.19 14.15 -10.03
C MET A 265 18.96 13.96 -11.34
N GLU A 266 20.28 14.28 -11.36
CA GLU A 266 21.17 14.04 -12.49
C GLU A 266 22.02 12.76 -12.35
N GLY A 267 21.86 12.02 -11.23
CA GLY A 267 22.59 10.78 -10.97
C GLY A 267 22.07 9.62 -11.81
N VAL A 268 22.99 8.71 -12.14
CA VAL A 268 22.72 7.49 -12.89
C VAL A 268 22.76 6.30 -11.94
N GLU A 269 21.83 5.37 -12.13
CA GLU A 269 21.82 4.11 -11.39
C GLU A 269 23.04 3.27 -11.75
N GLY A 270 23.73 2.80 -10.72
CA GLY A 270 24.90 1.95 -10.85
C GLY A 270 25.73 1.89 -9.58
N VAL A 271 26.82 1.17 -9.62
CA VAL A 271 27.76 1.06 -8.52
C VAL A 271 29.16 1.48 -8.97
N ALA A 272 29.84 2.28 -8.15
CA ALA A 272 31.26 2.64 -8.32
C ALA A 272 32.11 2.17 -7.12
N GLY A 273 31.56 1.29 -6.28
CA GLY A 273 32.19 0.76 -5.09
C GLY A 273 31.24 -0.11 -4.29
N GLY A 274 31.43 -0.17 -2.97
CA GLY A 274 30.63 -0.97 -2.07
C GLY A 274 30.68 -0.49 -0.63
N PHE A 275 30.27 -1.36 0.26
CA PHE A 275 30.40 -1.18 1.70
C PHE A 275 30.63 -2.52 2.37
N ILE A 276 31.23 -2.47 3.54
CA ILE A 276 31.38 -3.64 4.40
C ILE A 276 30.38 -3.53 5.55
N TYR A 277 29.72 -4.63 5.86
CA TYR A 277 28.77 -4.71 6.96
C TYR A 277 28.88 -6.02 7.73
N ILE A 278 28.36 -6.04 8.93
CA ILE A 278 28.16 -7.22 9.78
C ILE A 278 26.69 -7.34 10.16
N ILE A 279 26.21 -8.58 10.35
CA ILE A 279 24.85 -8.83 10.83
C ILE A 279 24.80 -8.57 12.33
N GLN A 280 23.89 -7.71 12.77
CA GLN A 280 23.67 -7.38 14.16
C GLN A 280 23.01 -8.56 14.89
N GLU A 281 23.47 -8.89 16.11
CA GLU A 281 22.86 -9.93 16.95
C GLU A 281 22.58 -11.26 16.22
N GLY A 282 23.60 -11.82 15.57
CA GLY A 282 23.46 -13.04 14.77
C GLY A 282 22.88 -14.23 15.51
N ASP A 283 23.15 -14.37 16.81
CA ASP A 283 22.59 -15.46 17.63
C ASP A 283 21.07 -15.33 17.81
N ALA A 284 20.58 -14.11 17.99
CA ALA A 284 19.15 -13.83 18.04
C ALA A 284 18.46 -14.15 16.70
N LEU A 285 19.11 -13.80 15.59
CA LEU A 285 18.64 -14.18 14.25
C LEU A 285 18.52 -15.70 14.11
N LEU A 286 19.53 -16.45 14.50
CA LEU A 286 19.51 -17.92 14.43
C LEU A 286 18.37 -18.52 15.29
N GLN A 287 18.19 -18.03 16.51
CA GLN A 287 17.10 -18.48 17.38
C GLN A 287 15.74 -18.20 16.75
N ASN A 288 15.59 -17.01 16.15
CA ASN A 288 14.37 -16.62 15.43
C ASN A 288 14.12 -17.58 14.25
N LEU A 289 15.12 -17.86 13.42
CA LEU A 289 15.01 -18.77 12.28
C LEU A 289 14.70 -20.21 12.73
N HIS A 290 15.32 -20.71 13.79
CA HIS A 290 15.07 -22.04 14.33
C HIS A 290 13.65 -22.21 14.90
N SER A 291 13.09 -21.17 15.52
CA SER A 291 11.74 -21.21 16.09
C SER A 291 10.64 -20.96 15.04
N ARG A 292 10.97 -20.45 13.86
CA ARG A 292 10.04 -20.12 12.78
C ARG A 292 9.10 -21.28 12.37
N PRO A 293 9.56 -22.52 12.16
CA PRO A 293 8.66 -23.61 11.75
C PRO A 293 7.53 -23.83 12.76
N ARG A 294 7.82 -23.73 14.06
CA ARG A 294 6.83 -23.86 15.12
C ARG A 294 5.86 -22.68 15.10
N ARG A 295 6.36 -21.44 14.99
CA ARG A 295 5.49 -20.25 14.90
C ARG A 295 4.54 -20.32 13.71
N LEU A 296 5.02 -20.76 12.54
CA LEU A 296 4.18 -20.96 11.36
C LEU A 296 3.07 -21.99 11.57
N LEU A 297 3.34 -23.09 12.31
CA LEU A 297 2.32 -24.08 12.64
C LEU A 297 1.28 -23.52 13.62
N ASP A 298 1.74 -22.85 14.68
CA ASP A 298 0.87 -22.24 15.69
C ASP A 298 0.00 -21.13 15.04
N HIS A 299 0.60 -20.33 14.15
CA HIS A 299 -0.11 -19.29 13.43
C HIS A 299 -1.18 -19.87 12.49
N ARG A 300 -0.88 -20.95 11.77
CA ARG A 300 -1.87 -21.65 10.94
C ARG A 300 -3.06 -22.15 11.75
N SER A 301 -2.81 -22.69 12.94
CA SER A 301 -3.85 -23.12 13.85
C SER A 301 -4.72 -21.95 14.33
N ASN A 302 -4.11 -20.79 14.57
CA ASN A 302 -4.82 -19.55 14.93
C ASN A 302 -5.69 -19.05 13.78
N LEU A 303 -5.20 -19.09 12.54
CA LEU A 303 -5.97 -18.71 11.35
C LEU A 303 -7.20 -19.60 11.15
N HIS A 304 -7.08 -20.92 11.36
CA HIS A 304 -8.26 -21.80 11.28
C HIS A 304 -9.32 -21.47 12.33
N ARG A 305 -8.90 -21.06 13.52
CA ARG A 305 -9.80 -20.60 14.58
C ARG A 305 -10.48 -19.29 14.20
N GLU A 306 -9.71 -18.34 13.68
CA GLU A 306 -10.22 -17.07 13.16
C GLU A 306 -11.23 -17.29 12.02
N ASP A 307 -10.92 -18.20 11.07
CA ASP A 307 -11.84 -18.57 9.99
C ASP A 307 -13.17 -19.13 10.52
N ALA A 308 -13.13 -19.95 11.56
CA ALA A 308 -14.33 -20.49 12.18
C ALA A 308 -15.19 -19.40 12.83
N LEU A 309 -14.57 -18.49 13.58
CA LEU A 309 -15.26 -17.35 14.23
C LEU A 309 -15.88 -16.40 13.20
N LEU A 310 -15.16 -16.10 12.11
CA LEU A 310 -15.68 -15.24 11.05
C LEU A 310 -16.84 -15.86 10.29
N ARG A 311 -16.82 -17.19 10.06
CA ARG A 311 -17.97 -17.90 9.45
C ARG A 311 -19.19 -17.89 10.37
N GLU A 312 -18.97 -18.07 11.66
CA GLU A 312 -20.04 -17.97 12.67
C GLU A 312 -20.62 -16.55 12.68
N GLU A 313 -19.77 -15.51 12.78
CA GLU A 313 -20.17 -14.11 12.71
C GLU A 313 -21.00 -13.82 11.44
N SER A 314 -20.50 -14.25 10.28
CA SER A 314 -21.19 -14.08 9.00
C SER A 314 -22.54 -14.78 8.95
N SER A 315 -22.66 -15.96 9.55
CA SER A 315 -23.92 -16.71 9.57
C SER A 315 -24.99 -16.07 10.48
N VAL A 316 -24.55 -15.37 11.54
CA VAL A 316 -25.44 -14.69 12.49
C VAL A 316 -25.98 -13.37 11.92
N TYR A 317 -25.11 -12.58 11.30
CA TYR A 317 -25.45 -11.20 10.92
C TYR A 317 -25.77 -11.03 9.45
N ASP A 318 -25.32 -11.91 8.56
CA ASP A 318 -25.46 -11.81 7.09
C ASP A 318 -25.04 -10.43 6.52
N ASP A 319 -24.07 -9.79 7.16
CA ASP A 319 -23.59 -8.44 6.80
C ASP A 319 -22.13 -8.45 6.33
N ILE A 320 -21.49 -9.60 6.21
CA ILE A 320 -20.09 -9.76 5.78
C ILE A 320 -20.04 -10.22 4.32
N VAL A 321 -19.19 -9.57 3.54
CA VAL A 321 -18.79 -9.97 2.19
C VAL A 321 -17.33 -10.42 2.23
N PHE A 322 -17.11 -11.69 1.97
CA PHE A 322 -15.77 -12.22 1.77
C PHE A 322 -15.34 -12.04 0.31
N VAL A 323 -14.23 -11.33 0.11
CA VAL A 323 -13.62 -11.14 -1.20
C VAL A 323 -12.33 -11.94 -1.32
N ASP A 324 -12.05 -12.47 -2.51
CA ASP A 324 -10.95 -13.38 -2.77
C ASP A 324 -9.59 -12.64 -2.79
N VAL A 325 -9.13 -12.25 -1.60
CA VAL A 325 -7.81 -11.65 -1.37
C VAL A 325 -7.25 -12.14 -0.03
N VAL A 326 -5.92 -12.14 0.09
CA VAL A 326 -5.25 -12.27 1.39
C VAL A 326 -5.41 -10.94 2.13
N ASP A 327 -6.00 -10.98 3.33
CA ASP A 327 -6.33 -9.78 4.10
C ASP A 327 -5.09 -9.16 4.75
N THR A 328 -4.44 -8.27 4.03
CA THR A 328 -3.29 -7.48 4.46
C THR A 328 -3.47 -6.04 4.05
N TYR A 329 -2.72 -5.14 4.68
CA TYR A 329 -2.79 -3.71 4.36
C TYR A 329 -2.43 -3.42 2.89
N ARG A 330 -1.42 -4.13 2.34
CA ARG A 330 -1.02 -3.98 0.92
C ARG A 330 -2.10 -4.43 -0.06
N ASN A 331 -3.05 -5.26 0.37
CA ASN A 331 -4.10 -5.80 -0.49
C ASN A 331 -5.45 -5.05 -0.35
N VAL A 332 -5.53 -3.97 0.43
CA VAL A 332 -6.78 -3.20 0.59
C VAL A 332 -7.31 -2.66 -0.74
N PRO A 333 -6.50 -2.15 -1.70
CA PRO A 333 -7.01 -1.74 -3.00
C PRO A 333 -7.63 -2.88 -3.81
N ALA A 334 -7.00 -4.07 -3.80
CA ALA A 334 -7.56 -5.26 -4.44
C ALA A 334 -8.86 -5.73 -3.76
N LYS A 335 -8.92 -5.63 -2.43
CA LYS A 335 -10.12 -5.91 -1.63
C LYS A 335 -11.29 -5.02 -2.06
N LEU A 336 -11.04 -3.72 -2.25
CA LEU A 336 -12.04 -2.76 -2.70
C LEU A 336 -12.53 -3.06 -4.12
N LEU A 337 -11.63 -3.33 -5.08
CA LEU A 337 -12.00 -3.71 -6.45
C LEU A 337 -12.86 -4.97 -6.51
N ASN A 338 -12.54 -5.99 -5.71
CA ASN A 338 -13.34 -7.21 -5.62
C ASN A 338 -14.71 -6.94 -4.99
N PHE A 339 -14.80 -6.01 -4.04
CA PHE A 339 -16.08 -5.57 -3.51
C PHE A 339 -16.94 -4.87 -4.57
N TYR A 340 -16.37 -4.00 -5.40
CA TYR A 340 -17.10 -3.38 -6.50
C TYR A 340 -17.66 -4.42 -7.48
N ARG A 341 -16.88 -5.46 -7.81
CA ARG A 341 -17.36 -6.59 -8.64
C ARG A 341 -18.53 -7.31 -7.97
N TRP A 342 -18.37 -7.68 -6.71
CA TRP A 342 -19.42 -8.31 -5.93
C TRP A 342 -20.71 -7.46 -5.91
N THR A 343 -20.58 -6.15 -5.68
CA THR A 343 -21.73 -5.23 -5.62
C THR A 343 -22.47 -5.19 -6.96
N VAL A 344 -21.77 -5.07 -8.06
CA VAL A 344 -22.36 -5.04 -9.42
C VAL A 344 -23.03 -6.37 -9.78
N GLU A 345 -22.45 -7.49 -9.39
CA GLU A 345 -22.94 -8.83 -9.71
C GLU A 345 -24.15 -9.25 -8.85
N THR A 346 -24.28 -8.69 -7.64
CA THR A 346 -25.24 -9.22 -6.65
C THR A 346 -26.32 -8.24 -6.25
N THR A 347 -26.17 -6.92 -6.50
CA THR A 347 -27.08 -5.89 -6.01
C THR A 347 -27.52 -4.93 -7.12
N SER A 348 -28.68 -4.31 -6.93
CA SER A 348 -29.13 -3.15 -7.72
C SER A 348 -29.09 -1.91 -6.84
N PHE A 349 -28.42 -0.86 -7.27
CA PHE A 349 -28.16 0.33 -6.46
C PHE A 349 -27.94 1.57 -7.32
N ASP A 350 -28.00 2.76 -6.72
CA ASP A 350 -27.71 4.03 -7.39
C ASP A 350 -26.35 4.61 -7.01
N LEU A 351 -25.99 4.55 -5.73
CA LEU A 351 -24.76 5.10 -5.18
C LEU A 351 -24.03 4.05 -4.32
N LEU A 352 -22.71 4.17 -4.27
CA LEU A 352 -21.89 3.40 -3.35
C LEU A 352 -21.10 4.34 -2.45
N LEU A 353 -21.21 4.12 -1.13
CA LEU A 353 -20.42 4.78 -0.10
C LEU A 353 -19.37 3.82 0.43
N LYS A 354 -18.10 4.23 0.44
CA LYS A 354 -17.00 3.52 1.10
C LYS A 354 -16.62 4.23 2.38
N THR A 355 -16.38 3.47 3.44
CA THR A 355 -15.78 3.93 4.70
C THR A 355 -14.97 2.80 5.33
N ASP A 356 -14.23 3.10 6.40
CA ASP A 356 -13.48 2.10 7.18
C ASP A 356 -14.16 1.81 8.51
N ASP A 357 -13.84 0.67 9.13
CA ASP A 357 -14.50 0.22 10.36
C ASP A 357 -14.07 1.02 11.61
N ASP A 358 -12.97 1.76 11.53
CA ASP A 358 -12.49 2.69 12.56
C ASP A 358 -12.95 4.14 12.36
N CYS A 359 -13.87 4.37 11.41
CA CYS A 359 -14.40 5.70 11.13
C CYS A 359 -15.74 5.93 11.82
N TYR A 360 -15.90 7.11 12.44
CA TYR A 360 -17.24 7.64 12.72
C TYR A 360 -17.88 8.07 11.41
N ILE A 361 -19.16 7.76 11.21
CA ILE A 361 -19.94 8.21 10.07
C ILE A 361 -21.36 8.58 10.49
N ASP A 362 -21.86 9.73 9.97
CA ASP A 362 -23.22 10.19 10.12
C ASP A 362 -23.99 9.95 8.81
N LEU A 363 -24.55 8.74 8.66
CA LEU A 363 -25.29 8.37 7.45
C LEU A 363 -26.52 9.24 7.20
N GLU A 364 -27.20 9.67 8.24
CA GLU A 364 -28.37 10.55 8.11
C GLU A 364 -27.96 11.91 7.50
N ALA A 365 -26.87 12.50 7.99
CA ALA A 365 -26.31 13.71 7.43
C ALA A 365 -25.84 13.50 5.97
N VAL A 366 -25.26 12.35 5.65
CA VAL A 366 -24.86 11.99 4.28
C VAL A 366 -26.09 11.95 3.36
N PHE A 367 -27.17 11.27 3.75
CA PHE A 367 -28.42 11.20 2.96
C PHE A 367 -29.09 12.55 2.77
N ASN A 368 -29.13 13.34 3.83
CA ASN A 368 -29.67 14.71 3.76
C ASN A 368 -28.87 15.58 2.77
N ARG A 369 -27.55 15.40 2.72
CA ARG A 369 -26.69 16.08 1.74
C ARG A 369 -26.93 15.63 0.32
N ILE A 370 -27.06 14.31 0.08
CA ILE A 370 -27.39 13.76 -1.24
C ILE A 370 -28.67 14.38 -1.75
N ALA A 371 -29.73 14.36 -0.94
CA ALA A 371 -31.04 14.91 -1.30
C ALA A 371 -30.99 16.42 -1.54
N HIS A 372 -30.32 17.18 -0.66
CA HIS A 372 -30.32 18.65 -0.71
C HIS A 372 -29.52 19.22 -1.88
N LYS A 373 -28.44 18.51 -2.28
CA LYS A 373 -27.55 18.96 -3.35
C LYS A 373 -27.78 18.23 -4.67
N ASN A 374 -28.80 17.36 -4.75
CA ASN A 374 -29.12 16.51 -5.90
C ASN A 374 -27.88 15.72 -6.38
N LEU A 375 -27.19 15.05 -5.42
CA LEU A 375 -25.98 14.29 -5.68
C LEU A 375 -26.32 12.85 -6.12
N ASP A 376 -27.17 12.70 -7.12
CA ASP A 376 -27.65 11.42 -7.67
C ASP A 376 -27.34 11.26 -9.17
N GLY A 377 -26.60 12.22 -9.75
CA GLY A 377 -26.20 12.21 -11.15
C GLY A 377 -25.18 11.13 -11.50
N PRO A 378 -25.01 10.82 -12.80
CA PRO A 378 -23.97 9.93 -13.28
C PRO A 378 -22.58 10.56 -13.22
N ASN A 379 -21.56 9.71 -13.27
CA ASN A 379 -20.14 10.11 -13.30
C ASN A 379 -19.73 11.04 -12.15
N PHE A 380 -20.11 10.68 -10.94
CA PHE A 380 -20.04 11.51 -9.75
C PHE A 380 -19.12 10.90 -8.67
N TRP A 381 -18.30 11.77 -8.05
CA TRP A 381 -17.43 11.42 -6.92
C TRP A 381 -17.45 12.52 -5.87
N TRP A 382 -17.95 12.20 -4.68
CA TRP A 382 -18.09 13.11 -3.56
C TRP A 382 -17.28 12.65 -2.35
N GLY A 383 -16.45 13.52 -1.83
CA GLY A 383 -15.60 13.30 -0.66
C GLY A 383 -14.79 14.54 -0.33
N ASN A 384 -13.86 14.42 0.61
CA ASN A 384 -12.82 15.41 0.79
C ASN A 384 -11.64 15.04 -0.11
N LEU A 385 -11.59 15.68 -1.27
CA LEU A 385 -10.59 15.42 -2.28
C LEU A 385 -9.33 16.22 -1.98
N VAL A 386 -8.23 15.54 -1.73
CA VAL A 386 -6.92 16.17 -1.56
C VAL A 386 -6.47 16.74 -2.90
N LEU A 387 -6.51 18.05 -3.01
CA LEU A 387 -6.18 18.79 -4.24
C LEU A 387 -4.87 19.56 -4.09
N CYS A 388 -4.19 19.80 -5.22
CA CYS A 388 -2.95 20.56 -5.31
C CYS A 388 -3.03 22.00 -4.77
N SER A 389 -4.22 22.53 -4.53
CA SER A 389 -4.45 23.93 -4.15
C SER A 389 -4.81 24.18 -2.69
N ASP A 390 -4.98 23.17 -1.86
CA ASP A 390 -5.35 23.39 -0.46
C ASP A 390 -4.15 23.87 0.36
N ARG A 391 -3.83 25.14 0.14
CA ARG A 391 -3.03 25.91 1.09
C ARG A 391 -3.83 25.98 2.38
N LYS A 392 -3.42 25.29 3.44
CA LYS A 392 -3.83 25.65 4.81
C LYS A 392 -3.57 27.17 4.94
N GLY A 393 -4.65 27.93 5.06
CA GLY A 393 -4.62 29.38 5.03
C GLY A 393 -3.66 29.96 6.04
N VAL A 394 -2.57 30.51 5.54
CA VAL A 394 -1.93 31.63 6.20
C VAL A 394 -2.97 32.75 6.10
N ARG A 395 -3.72 33.00 7.18
CA ARG A 395 -4.45 34.25 7.36
C ARG A 395 -3.42 35.36 7.32
N LEU A 396 -3.24 35.94 6.15
CA LEU A 396 -2.65 37.27 6.06
C LEU A 396 -3.66 38.22 6.72
N ASN A 397 -3.35 38.65 7.94
CA ASN A 397 -4.00 39.79 8.53
C ASN A 397 -3.95 40.94 7.52
N SER A 398 -5.11 41.25 6.99
CA SER A 398 -5.32 42.39 6.09
C SER A 398 -5.01 43.70 6.83
N GLY A 399 -3.90 44.26 6.48
CA GLY A 399 -3.53 45.59 6.94
C GLY A 399 -2.10 45.93 6.59
N ARG A 400 -1.80 46.05 5.29
CA ARG A 400 -0.85 47.02 4.71
C ARG A 400 -0.69 46.80 3.22
N THR A 401 -0.76 47.89 2.51
CA THR A 401 -0.61 48.14 1.08
C THR A 401 0.47 47.29 0.37
N ALA A 402 0.07 46.70 -0.75
CA ALA A 402 0.89 45.90 -1.63
C ALA A 402 2.00 46.74 -2.26
N VAL A 403 3.26 46.36 -1.99
CA VAL A 403 4.42 46.73 -2.83
C VAL A 403 4.74 45.48 -3.65
N ALA A 404 4.82 45.63 -4.96
CA ALA A 404 5.12 44.57 -5.91
C ALA A 404 6.49 43.94 -5.61
N PRO A 405 6.62 42.60 -5.55
CA PRO A 405 7.89 41.94 -5.26
C PRO A 405 8.84 42.02 -6.47
N THR A 406 10.06 42.40 -6.20
CA THR A 406 11.19 42.39 -7.16
C THR A 406 11.59 40.94 -7.50
N ARG A 407 12.10 40.70 -8.68
CA ARG A 407 12.44 39.39 -9.30
C ARG A 407 13.32 38.44 -8.47
N SER A 408 13.99 38.91 -7.41
CA SER A 408 14.84 38.08 -6.54
C SER A 408 14.08 37.36 -5.43
N SER A 409 12.81 37.72 -5.15
CA SER A 409 12.00 37.08 -4.12
C SER A 409 11.23 35.85 -4.62
N GLN A 410 11.23 35.59 -5.92
CA GLN A 410 10.54 34.39 -6.48
C GLN A 410 11.38 33.11 -6.37
N LEU A 411 12.68 33.21 -6.17
CA LEU A 411 13.56 32.01 -6.07
C LEU A 411 13.54 31.36 -4.67
N PHE A 412 13.18 32.10 -3.63
CA PHE A 412 13.15 31.59 -2.26
C PHE A 412 11.80 30.98 -1.84
N LEU A 413 10.75 31.11 -2.66
CA LEU A 413 9.42 30.55 -2.38
C LEU A 413 9.19 29.14 -2.92
N THR A 414 10.16 28.59 -3.65
CA THR A 414 10.07 27.27 -4.27
C THR A 414 10.60 26.12 -3.42
N LEU A 415 11.15 26.37 -2.25
CA LEU A 415 11.92 25.39 -1.47
C LEU A 415 11.23 24.82 -0.23
N SER A 416 9.95 25.02 -0.01
CA SER A 416 9.29 24.46 1.19
C SER A 416 7.82 24.09 1.00
N PHE A 417 7.46 23.46 -0.11
CA PHE A 417 6.15 22.86 -0.26
C PHE A 417 6.30 21.34 -0.31
N ARG A 418 6.29 20.68 0.86
CA ARG A 418 5.89 19.29 0.93
C ARG A 418 4.43 19.25 0.46
N LEU A 419 4.23 18.76 -0.75
CA LEU A 419 2.92 18.50 -1.31
C LEU A 419 2.29 17.38 -0.48
N ASN A 420 1.12 17.59 0.10
CA ASN A 420 0.42 16.58 0.94
C ASN A 420 0.09 15.27 0.20
N TRP A 421 0.40 15.18 -1.08
CA TRP A 421 0.21 14.02 -1.97
C TRP A 421 1.52 13.47 -2.55
N ALA A 422 2.67 13.86 -2.02
CA ALA A 422 3.94 13.25 -2.39
C ALA A 422 3.87 11.73 -2.16
N VAL A 423 4.48 10.98 -3.08
CA VAL A 423 4.52 9.52 -2.98
C VAL A 423 5.50 9.14 -1.89
N ASP A 424 5.00 8.49 -0.84
CA ASP A 424 5.85 7.98 0.23
C ASP A 424 6.68 6.81 -0.28
N ARG A 425 7.98 6.86 -0.07
CA ARG A 425 8.91 5.78 -0.49
C ARG A 425 9.30 4.86 0.66
N THR A 426 8.85 5.14 1.88
CA THR A 426 9.13 4.36 3.09
C THR A 426 7.89 4.17 3.96
N GLY A 427 7.96 3.23 4.91
CA GLY A 427 6.97 3.04 5.97
C GLY A 427 5.65 2.41 5.51
N LYS A 428 4.59 2.68 6.27
CA LYS A 428 3.26 2.08 6.07
C LYS A 428 2.67 2.38 4.70
N TRP A 429 2.85 3.59 4.19
CA TRP A 429 2.30 4.07 2.92
C TRP A 429 3.30 3.99 1.76
N GLN A 430 4.39 3.26 1.96
CA GLN A 430 5.41 3.09 0.94
C GLN A 430 4.82 2.58 -0.38
N GLU A 431 5.07 3.32 -1.45
CA GLU A 431 4.75 2.98 -2.83
C GLU A 431 6.00 3.14 -3.70
N LEU A 432 6.49 2.03 -4.22
CA LEU A 432 7.73 1.97 -5.01
C LEU A 432 7.48 1.91 -6.53
N GLU A 433 6.28 1.51 -6.93
CA GLU A 433 5.97 1.22 -8.32
C GLU A 433 5.26 2.37 -9.05
N TYR A 434 4.81 3.41 -8.31
CA TYR A 434 4.18 4.56 -8.94
C TYR A 434 5.24 5.50 -9.51
N PRO A 435 5.22 5.77 -10.85
CA PRO A 435 6.34 6.42 -11.53
C PRO A 435 6.44 7.94 -11.30
N SER A 436 5.39 8.57 -10.74
CA SER A 436 5.38 10.02 -10.48
C SER A 436 5.79 10.32 -9.04
N PRO A 437 6.41 11.47 -8.76
CA PRO A 437 6.70 11.89 -7.39
C PRO A 437 5.46 12.32 -6.59
N ALA A 438 4.33 12.53 -7.25
CA ALA A 438 3.07 12.95 -6.63
C ALA A 438 1.88 12.21 -7.19
N TYR A 439 0.87 11.97 -6.35
CA TYR A 439 -0.39 11.35 -6.75
C TYR A 439 -1.35 12.36 -7.41
N PRO A 440 -2.29 11.93 -8.27
CA PRO A 440 -3.43 12.73 -8.65
C PRO A 440 -4.34 12.96 -7.44
N ALA A 441 -5.34 13.82 -7.58
CA ALA A 441 -6.32 14.05 -6.52
C ALA A 441 -7.00 12.75 -6.10
N PHE A 442 -7.12 12.51 -4.80
CA PHE A 442 -7.78 11.36 -4.20
C PHE A 442 -8.64 11.79 -3.01
N ALA A 443 -9.67 11.02 -2.67
CA ALA A 443 -10.49 11.26 -1.48
C ALA A 443 -9.81 10.66 -0.25
N CYS A 444 -9.94 11.31 0.90
CA CYS A 444 -9.45 10.75 2.17
C CYS A 444 -10.09 9.39 2.46
N GLY A 445 -9.34 8.51 3.11
CA GLY A 445 -9.77 7.16 3.47
C GLY A 445 -10.98 7.09 4.40
N SER A 446 -11.33 8.18 5.12
CA SER A 446 -12.47 8.23 6.04
C SER A 446 -13.82 7.97 5.34
N GLY A 447 -13.95 8.28 4.05
CA GLY A 447 -15.10 7.94 3.25
C GLY A 447 -15.32 8.81 2.02
N TYR A 448 -16.07 8.26 1.09
CA TYR A 448 -16.53 8.95 -0.13
C TYR A 448 -17.74 8.23 -0.74
N VAL A 449 -18.44 8.94 -1.61
CA VAL A 449 -19.58 8.40 -2.37
C VAL A 449 -19.28 8.48 -3.86
N ILE A 450 -19.62 7.43 -4.59
CA ILE A 450 -19.48 7.32 -6.05
C ILE A 450 -20.78 6.84 -6.69
N SER A 451 -21.03 7.28 -7.92
CA SER A 451 -22.18 6.85 -8.71
C SER A 451 -22.03 5.42 -9.24
N ARG A 452 -23.15 4.78 -9.50
CA ARG A 452 -23.23 3.40 -9.99
C ARG A 452 -22.41 3.14 -11.25
N ASP A 453 -22.43 4.04 -12.21
CA ASP A 453 -21.69 3.90 -13.48
C ASP A 453 -20.18 3.84 -13.27
N ILE A 454 -19.64 4.61 -12.32
CA ILE A 454 -18.22 4.52 -11.91
C ILE A 454 -17.94 3.14 -11.30
N VAL A 455 -18.81 2.66 -10.39
CA VAL A 455 -18.64 1.33 -9.79
C VAL A 455 -18.66 0.23 -10.86
N HIS A 456 -19.58 0.32 -11.82
CA HIS A 456 -19.63 -0.61 -12.97
C HIS A 456 -18.37 -0.57 -13.81
N TRP A 457 -17.83 0.62 -14.08
CA TRP A 457 -16.60 0.77 -14.84
C TRP A 457 -15.40 0.16 -14.10
N LEU A 458 -15.26 0.46 -12.79
CA LEU A 458 -14.20 -0.10 -11.94
C LEU A 458 -14.29 -1.62 -11.85
N ALA A 459 -15.50 -2.15 -11.61
CA ALA A 459 -15.75 -3.59 -11.55
C ALA A 459 -15.41 -4.30 -12.86
N GLY A 460 -15.83 -3.74 -14.00
CA GLY A 460 -15.56 -4.29 -15.34
C GLY A 460 -14.07 -4.25 -15.72
N ASN A 461 -13.29 -3.35 -15.14
CA ASN A 461 -11.86 -3.21 -15.40
C ASN A 461 -10.98 -3.74 -14.24
N ALA A 462 -11.54 -4.32 -13.19
CA ALA A 462 -10.81 -4.72 -11.99
C ALA A 462 -9.60 -5.62 -12.27
N GLY A 463 -9.66 -6.50 -13.28
CA GLY A 463 -8.54 -7.35 -13.68
C GLY A 463 -7.43 -6.64 -14.49
N ARG A 464 -7.61 -5.37 -14.83
CA ARG A 464 -6.65 -4.56 -15.61
C ARG A 464 -6.12 -3.37 -14.84
N LEU A 465 -6.82 -2.95 -13.80
CA LEU A 465 -6.43 -1.83 -12.95
C LEU A 465 -5.28 -2.25 -12.06
N LYS A 466 -4.15 -1.55 -12.15
CA LYS A 466 -3.04 -1.72 -11.23
C LYS A 466 -3.44 -1.18 -9.86
N THR A 467 -3.15 -1.94 -8.82
CA THR A 467 -3.29 -1.53 -7.42
C THR A 467 -1.98 -0.95 -6.95
N TYR A 468 -2.05 0.16 -6.24
CA TYR A 468 -0.93 0.84 -5.60
C TYR A 468 -1.14 0.83 -4.09
N GLN A 469 -0.15 1.28 -3.33
CA GLN A 469 -0.27 1.31 -1.88
C GLN A 469 -1.31 2.34 -1.43
N GLY A 470 -2.29 1.87 -0.64
CA GLY A 470 -3.46 2.66 -0.23
C GLY A 470 -4.62 2.59 -1.24
N GLU A 471 -5.81 2.32 -0.74
CA GLU A 471 -7.00 2.26 -1.59
C GLU A 471 -7.45 3.65 -2.05
N ASP A 472 -7.22 4.68 -1.23
CA ASP A 472 -7.51 6.07 -1.49
C ASP A 472 -6.68 6.62 -2.68
N VAL A 473 -5.36 6.43 -2.65
CA VAL A 473 -4.48 6.84 -3.76
C VAL A 473 -4.72 6.00 -5.01
N SER A 474 -4.92 4.68 -4.87
CA SER A 474 -5.28 3.81 -6.00
C SER A 474 -6.58 4.29 -6.66
N MET A 475 -7.59 4.62 -5.84
CA MET A 475 -8.85 5.17 -6.31
C MET A 475 -8.64 6.50 -7.05
N GLY A 476 -7.81 7.42 -6.52
CA GLY A 476 -7.45 8.67 -7.18
C GLY A 476 -6.81 8.47 -8.55
N ILE A 477 -5.91 7.50 -8.67
CA ILE A 477 -5.25 7.13 -9.94
C ILE A 477 -6.27 6.60 -10.95
N TRP A 478 -7.17 5.72 -10.55
CA TRP A 478 -8.23 5.19 -11.42
C TRP A 478 -9.21 6.28 -11.83
N MET A 479 -9.60 7.15 -10.90
CA MET A 479 -10.49 8.29 -11.15
C MET A 479 -9.86 9.34 -12.07
N ALA A 480 -8.56 9.48 -12.10
CA ALA A 480 -7.88 10.35 -13.04
C ALA A 480 -8.11 9.94 -14.51
N ALA A 481 -8.26 8.63 -14.77
CA ALA A 481 -8.58 8.10 -16.09
C ALA A 481 -10.08 8.22 -16.44
N ILE A 482 -10.97 8.13 -15.43
CA ILE A 482 -12.43 8.22 -15.63
C ILE A 482 -12.87 9.67 -15.82
N GLY A 483 -12.25 10.63 -15.10
CA GLY A 483 -12.60 12.05 -15.15
C GLY A 483 -13.98 12.37 -14.58
N PRO A 484 -14.32 11.95 -13.34
CA PRO A 484 -15.63 12.16 -12.75
C PRO A 484 -15.89 13.63 -12.42
N SER A 485 -17.18 13.97 -12.33
CA SER A 485 -17.63 15.21 -11.67
C SER A 485 -17.30 15.14 -10.19
N ARG A 486 -16.40 15.99 -9.73
CA ARG A 486 -15.88 15.99 -8.36
C ARG A 486 -16.66 16.93 -7.47
N TYR A 487 -17.11 16.42 -6.35
CA TYR A 487 -17.78 17.21 -5.31
C TYR A 487 -16.89 17.27 -4.08
N GLN A 488 -16.32 18.45 -3.80
CA GLN A 488 -15.48 18.68 -2.62
C GLN A 488 -16.36 19.00 -1.41
N ASP A 489 -16.13 18.27 -0.30
CA ASP A 489 -16.80 18.55 0.98
C ASP A 489 -15.84 18.30 2.16
N GLY A 490 -15.42 19.37 2.81
CA GLY A 490 -14.47 19.32 3.92
C GLY A 490 -15.03 18.70 5.21
N LEU A 491 -16.32 18.32 5.26
CA LEU A 491 -16.89 17.61 6.40
C LEU A 491 -16.64 16.08 6.37
N TRP A 492 -16.07 15.55 5.30
CA TRP A 492 -15.34 14.29 5.32
C TRP A 492 -13.95 14.57 5.87
N LEU A 493 -13.71 14.31 7.16
CA LEU A 493 -12.46 14.68 7.81
C LEU A 493 -11.35 13.68 7.45
N CYS A 494 -10.17 14.20 7.12
CA CYS A 494 -9.02 13.37 6.74
C CYS A 494 -8.19 12.93 7.95
N GLU A 495 -8.30 13.66 9.04
CA GLU A 495 -7.56 13.43 10.28
C GLU A 495 -8.55 13.14 11.42
N LYS A 496 -8.08 12.48 12.47
CA LYS A 496 -8.85 12.24 13.69
C LYS A 496 -9.15 13.56 14.40
N THR A 497 -10.26 14.17 14.05
CA THR A 497 -10.78 15.39 14.65
C THR A 497 -12.28 15.28 14.82
N CYS A 498 -12.85 16.07 15.74
CA CYS A 498 -14.30 16.14 15.90
C CYS A 498 -14.76 17.56 15.62
N GLU A 499 -15.56 17.70 14.56
CA GLU A 499 -16.15 18.98 14.12
C GLU A 499 -17.66 18.89 14.05
N PRO A 500 -18.40 19.93 14.49
CA PRO A 500 -19.85 19.94 14.39
C PRO A 500 -20.34 19.72 12.96
N GLY A 501 -21.27 18.78 12.80
CA GLY A 501 -21.84 18.44 11.49
C GLY A 501 -20.90 17.66 10.57
N MET A 502 -19.80 17.09 11.08
CA MET A 502 -18.93 16.22 10.32
C MET A 502 -19.70 15.02 9.76
N LEU A 503 -19.38 14.63 8.53
CA LEU A 503 -19.95 13.46 7.87
C LEU A 503 -19.20 12.19 8.25
N SER A 504 -17.87 12.27 8.30
CA SER A 504 -17.00 11.16 8.71
C SER A 504 -15.70 11.68 9.32
N SER A 505 -15.10 10.90 10.23
CA SER A 505 -13.79 11.15 10.82
C SER A 505 -13.11 9.82 11.16
N PRO A 506 -11.80 9.63 10.86
CA PRO A 506 -11.13 8.33 10.93
C PRO A 506 -10.41 8.06 12.26
N GLN A 507 -9.89 6.82 12.40
CA GLN A 507 -8.90 6.39 13.40
C GLN A 507 -9.41 6.36 14.84
N TYR A 508 -10.68 6.05 15.06
CA TYR A 508 -11.26 5.89 16.38
C TYR A 508 -11.18 4.44 16.88
N SER A 509 -10.94 4.29 18.16
CA SER A 509 -11.08 3.02 18.87
C SER A 509 -12.57 2.66 19.05
N PRO A 510 -12.90 1.38 19.35
CA PRO A 510 -14.27 0.97 19.65
C PRO A 510 -14.94 1.80 20.76
N GLN A 511 -14.19 2.15 21.79
CA GLN A 511 -14.68 2.95 22.93
C GLN A 511 -14.99 4.38 22.50
N GLU A 512 -14.11 5.01 21.71
CA GLU A 512 -14.31 6.36 21.21
C GLU A 512 -15.50 6.44 20.25
N LEU A 513 -15.65 5.47 19.33
CA LEU A 513 -16.82 5.39 18.43
C LEU A 513 -18.13 5.29 19.23
N THR A 514 -18.12 4.48 20.28
CA THR A 514 -19.28 4.34 21.17
C THR A 514 -19.61 5.67 21.86
N GLN A 515 -18.60 6.39 22.34
CA GLN A 515 -18.78 7.70 22.99
C GLN A 515 -19.31 8.77 22.02
N LEU A 516 -18.74 8.87 20.82
CA LEU A 516 -19.20 9.79 19.78
C LEU A 516 -20.65 9.52 19.42
N TRP A 517 -21.02 8.24 19.28
CA TRP A 517 -22.39 7.86 18.97
C TRP A 517 -23.36 8.20 20.11
N GLN A 518 -23.00 7.92 21.36
CA GLN A 518 -23.83 8.29 22.53
C GLN A 518 -24.02 9.80 22.66
N LEU A 519 -23.00 10.60 22.31
CA LEU A 519 -23.14 12.06 22.26
C LEU A 519 -24.10 12.48 21.14
N LYS A 520 -23.97 11.89 19.94
CA LYS A 520 -24.87 12.13 18.81
C LYS A 520 -26.32 11.82 19.16
N GLU A 521 -26.61 10.67 19.78
CA GLU A 521 -27.96 10.28 20.19
C GLU A 521 -28.55 11.24 21.24
N ARG A 522 -27.73 11.68 22.18
CA ARG A 522 -28.17 12.53 23.30
C ARG A 522 -28.32 14.00 22.93
N CYS A 523 -27.41 14.53 22.13
CA CYS A 523 -27.21 15.96 21.90
C CYS A 523 -27.40 16.36 20.42
N GLY A 524 -27.60 15.40 19.51
CA GLY A 524 -27.65 15.66 18.08
C GLY A 524 -26.29 15.94 17.42
N ASP A 525 -25.22 16.13 18.21
CA ASP A 525 -23.85 16.42 17.78
C ASP A 525 -22.88 15.44 18.43
N PRO A 526 -21.98 14.77 17.67
CA PRO A 526 -21.04 13.81 18.24
C PRO A 526 -19.90 14.44 19.01
N CYS A 527 -19.63 15.74 18.86
CA CYS A 527 -18.47 16.41 19.42
C CYS A 527 -18.74 17.12 20.73
N ARG A 528 -19.97 17.62 20.92
CA ARG A 528 -20.35 18.38 22.12
C ARG A 528 -21.86 18.41 22.34
N CYS A 529 -22.23 18.42 23.60
CA CYS A 529 -23.58 18.84 23.98
C CYS A 529 -23.56 20.35 24.19
N GLU A 530 -24.42 21.11 23.51
CA GLU A 530 -24.74 22.46 23.95
C GLU A 530 -25.36 22.35 25.34
N ALA A 531 -24.74 22.96 26.34
CA ALA A 531 -25.36 23.12 27.62
C ALA A 531 -26.69 23.82 27.36
N ALA A 532 -27.81 23.19 27.75
CA ALA A 532 -29.11 23.84 27.69
C ALA A 532 -28.93 25.21 28.35
N ALA A 533 -29.03 26.28 27.54
CA ALA A 533 -28.96 27.63 28.06
C ALA A 533 -30.06 27.71 29.09
N GLY A 534 -29.65 27.67 30.37
CA GLY A 534 -30.55 27.73 31.49
C GLY A 534 -31.31 29.03 31.39
N GLY A 535 -32.58 28.90 31.05
CA GLY A 535 -33.51 29.99 31.16
C GLY A 535 -33.57 30.40 32.65
N PHE A 536 -33.18 31.60 32.89
CA PHE A 536 -33.60 32.37 34.05
C PHE A 536 -34.69 33.35 33.60
#